data_b3c38e08a462909abbdf22d7d5c833b4
#
_entry.id   b3c38e08a462909abbdf22d7d5c833b4
#
_cell.length_a   1.000
_cell.length_b   1.000
_cell.length_c   1.000
_cell.angle_alpha   90.00
_cell.angle_beta   90.00
_cell.angle_gamma   90.00
#
_symmetry.space_group_name_H-M   'P 1'
#
loop_
_entity.id
_entity.type
_entity.pdbx_description
1 polymer ?
#
loop_
_entity_poly.entity_id
_entity_poly.type
_entity_poly.pdbx_seq_one_letter_code
_entity_poly.pdbx_strand_id
1 'polypeptide(L)'
;IWSTTRGETEYGIKWIPLGGFVRLLGMYPPARASRKPPGRLAQFAEGARAYEWETITPDDVANERLFYQKKTWQKLIVMAGGPMMNVLIAFAIFWAILGLHGQWQAQPTVAAVQQCIVRENQPADTPCVTPDTPAATSGIQPGDTIVEFNGTAITDYAQLQGLIRANLTGEARVVVERGGQRVALTPVNTVISGVPDQLDPSKRIAAGWFGITPTSVLVNGGPVETVQQMYTMSVQSLVAITQFP
;
A
#
# COMPACT_ATOMS: atom_id res chain seq x y z
N ILE A 1 -28.84 -12.27 12.64
CA ILE A 1 -29.33 -11.64 11.42
C ILE A 1 -30.35 -10.61 11.83
N TRP A 2 -30.04 -9.36 11.59
CA TRP A 2 -30.97 -8.25 11.80
C TRP A 2 -31.30 -7.65 10.45
N SER A 3 -32.59 -7.45 10.16
CA SER A 3 -33.03 -6.73 8.96
C SER A 3 -34.11 -5.72 9.32
N THR A 4 -34.16 -4.64 8.59
CA THR A 4 -35.17 -3.59 8.68
C THR A 4 -35.56 -3.15 7.27
N THR A 5 -36.84 -2.94 7.05
CA THR A 5 -37.37 -2.44 5.80
C THR A 5 -37.63 -0.94 5.94
N ARG A 6 -37.00 -0.15 5.09
CA ARG A 6 -37.19 1.30 5.06
C ARG A 6 -37.60 1.71 3.63
N GLY A 7 -38.85 2.07 3.46
CA GLY A 7 -39.46 2.28 2.14
C GLY A 7 -39.57 0.94 1.39
N GLU A 8 -39.01 0.87 0.20
CA GLU A 8 -38.99 -0.32 -0.66
C GLU A 8 -37.69 -1.14 -0.55
N THR A 9 -36.79 -0.75 0.33
CA THR A 9 -35.48 -1.38 0.48
C THR A 9 -35.37 -2.09 1.82
N GLU A 10 -34.99 -3.36 1.81
CA GLU A 10 -34.62 -4.12 3.00
C GLU A 10 -33.13 -3.98 3.26
N TYR A 11 -32.76 -3.49 4.45
CA TYR A 11 -31.40 -3.41 4.95
C TYR A 11 -31.17 -4.50 5.98
N GLY A 12 -30.10 -5.25 5.82
CA GLY A 12 -29.81 -6.34 6.76
C GLY A 12 -28.32 -6.52 7.02
N ILE A 13 -28.01 -6.96 8.25
CA ILE A 13 -26.66 -7.34 8.66
C ILE A 13 -26.62 -8.83 8.85
N LYS A 14 -25.73 -9.52 8.12
CA LYS A 14 -25.47 -10.96 8.29
C LYS A 14 -24.33 -11.18 9.27
N TRP A 15 -24.37 -12.31 9.97
CA TRP A 15 -23.39 -12.69 11.00
C TRP A 15 -21.95 -12.86 10.43
N ILE A 16 -21.82 -13.29 9.17
CA ILE A 16 -20.53 -13.52 8.56
C ILE A 16 -20.19 -12.31 7.69
N PRO A 17 -19.22 -11.48 8.05
CA PRO A 17 -18.88 -10.23 7.33
C PRO A 17 -17.93 -10.52 6.15
N LEU A 18 -18.35 -11.38 5.21
CA LEU A 18 -17.60 -11.67 3.97
C LEU A 18 -17.82 -10.62 2.86
N GLY A 19 -18.32 -9.45 3.22
CA GLY A 19 -18.61 -8.36 2.29
C GLY A 19 -20.10 -8.07 2.19
N GLY A 20 -20.45 -7.00 1.46
CA GLY A 20 -21.83 -6.62 1.16
C GLY A 20 -22.35 -7.38 -0.05
N PHE A 21 -23.64 -7.71 -0.05
CA PHE A 21 -24.31 -8.19 -1.25
C PHE A 21 -25.55 -7.33 -1.51
N VAL A 22 -25.86 -7.14 -2.77
CA VAL A 22 -27.06 -6.43 -3.22
C VAL A 22 -27.84 -7.38 -4.14
N ARG A 23 -29.11 -7.55 -3.86
CA ARG A 23 -30.03 -8.21 -4.79
C ARG A 23 -30.73 -7.12 -5.60
N LEU A 24 -30.45 -7.08 -6.90
CA LEU A 24 -31.06 -6.14 -7.82
C LEU A 24 -32.27 -6.82 -8.47
N LEU A 25 -33.45 -6.17 -8.42
CA LEU A 25 -34.63 -6.63 -9.15
C LEU A 25 -34.44 -6.32 -10.65
N GLY A 26 -34.74 -7.32 -11.50
CA GLY A 26 -34.73 -7.13 -12.94
C GLY A 26 -33.36 -6.86 -13.51
N MET A 27 -32.38 -7.70 -13.17
CA MET A 27 -31.02 -7.58 -13.71
C MET A 27 -30.98 -7.89 -15.21
N TYR A 28 -31.82 -8.81 -15.66
CA TYR A 28 -31.91 -9.23 -17.05
C TYR A 28 -33.23 -8.78 -17.70
N PRO A 29 -33.18 -8.28 -18.95
CA PRO A 29 -34.40 -8.00 -19.71
C PRO A 29 -35.18 -9.30 -19.99
N PRO A 30 -36.49 -9.21 -20.23
CA PRO A 30 -37.30 -10.38 -20.58
C PRO A 30 -36.71 -11.08 -21.80
N ALA A 31 -36.88 -12.41 -21.84
CA ALA A 31 -36.39 -13.22 -22.94
C ALA A 31 -37.01 -12.74 -24.26
N ARG A 32 -36.19 -12.50 -25.27
CA ARG A 32 -36.69 -12.24 -26.62
C ARG A 32 -37.24 -13.54 -27.20
N ALA A 33 -38.44 -13.47 -27.76
CA ALA A 33 -38.97 -14.61 -28.47
C ALA A 33 -38.01 -15.03 -29.61
N SER A 34 -37.34 -16.17 -29.44
CA SER A 34 -36.46 -16.72 -30.44
C SER A 34 -37.18 -17.86 -31.21
N ARG A 35 -37.05 -17.85 -32.52
CA ARG A 35 -37.59 -18.92 -33.36
C ARG A 35 -36.73 -20.19 -33.35
N LYS A 36 -35.53 -20.15 -32.74
CA LYS A 36 -34.63 -21.31 -32.67
C LYS A 36 -34.66 -21.92 -31.26
N PRO A 37 -34.62 -23.23 -31.12
CA PRO A 37 -34.53 -23.87 -29.81
C PRO A 37 -33.26 -23.42 -29.09
N PRO A 38 -33.35 -23.09 -27.76
CA PRO A 38 -32.21 -22.61 -26.98
C PRO A 38 -31.15 -23.71 -26.82
N GLY A 39 -29.90 -23.38 -27.06
CA GLY A 39 -28.77 -24.24 -26.73
C GLY A 39 -28.61 -24.41 -25.21
N ARG A 40 -27.79 -25.39 -24.76
CA ARG A 40 -27.61 -25.70 -23.33
C ARG A 40 -27.30 -24.49 -22.45
N LEU A 41 -26.43 -23.61 -22.89
CA LEU A 41 -26.09 -22.34 -22.15
C LEU A 41 -27.30 -21.39 -22.12
N ALA A 42 -28.09 -21.33 -23.21
CA ALA A 42 -29.28 -20.48 -23.24
C ALA A 42 -30.37 -21.03 -22.30
N GLN A 43 -30.50 -22.36 -22.13
CA GLN A 43 -31.41 -22.95 -21.17
C GLN A 43 -31.08 -22.61 -19.73
N PHE A 44 -29.79 -22.63 -19.34
CA PHE A 44 -29.36 -22.13 -18.02
C PHE A 44 -29.69 -20.66 -17.81
N ALA A 45 -29.44 -19.81 -18.81
CA ALA A 45 -29.76 -18.40 -18.74
C ALA A 45 -31.28 -18.14 -18.67
N GLU A 46 -32.09 -18.95 -19.33
CA GLU A 46 -33.55 -18.89 -19.26
C GLU A 46 -34.07 -19.33 -17.89
N GLY A 47 -33.53 -20.42 -17.33
CA GLY A 47 -33.85 -20.84 -15.96
C GLY A 47 -33.54 -19.78 -14.91
N ALA A 48 -32.37 -19.13 -14.99
CA ALA A 48 -32.02 -18.03 -14.11
C ALA A 48 -32.95 -16.82 -14.25
N ARG A 49 -33.35 -16.49 -15.49
CA ARG A 49 -34.34 -15.42 -15.76
C ARG A 49 -35.70 -15.77 -15.21
N ALA A 50 -36.17 -16.99 -15.45
CA ALA A 50 -37.50 -17.42 -14.97
C ALA A 50 -37.62 -17.28 -13.46
N TYR A 51 -36.60 -17.71 -12.72
CA TYR A 51 -36.51 -17.53 -11.25
C TYR A 51 -36.56 -16.07 -10.81
N GLU A 52 -35.88 -15.20 -11.55
CA GLU A 52 -35.87 -13.76 -11.23
C GLU A 52 -37.24 -13.12 -11.52
N TRP A 53 -37.85 -13.49 -12.65
CA TRP A 53 -39.16 -12.95 -13.08
C TRP A 53 -40.33 -13.42 -12.22
N GLU A 54 -40.22 -14.53 -11.51
CA GLU A 54 -41.25 -15.01 -10.57
C GLU A 54 -41.44 -14.05 -9.39
N THR A 55 -40.40 -13.26 -9.04
CA THR A 55 -40.46 -12.30 -7.95
C THR A 55 -40.79 -10.86 -8.38
N ILE A 56 -40.93 -10.62 -9.69
CA ILE A 56 -41.19 -9.29 -10.26
C ILE A 56 -42.71 -9.12 -10.43
N THR A 57 -43.23 -8.03 -9.88
CA THR A 57 -44.64 -7.68 -10.01
C THR A 57 -44.89 -6.82 -11.27
N PRO A 58 -46.09 -6.82 -11.82
CA PRO A 58 -46.46 -5.92 -12.93
C PRO A 58 -46.24 -4.43 -12.60
N ASP A 59 -46.42 -4.05 -11.34
CA ASP A 59 -46.20 -2.69 -10.86
C ASP A 59 -44.74 -2.28 -10.90
N ASP A 60 -43.81 -3.22 -10.69
CA ASP A 60 -42.36 -2.96 -10.78
C ASP A 60 -41.97 -2.63 -12.23
N VAL A 61 -42.59 -3.32 -13.18
CA VAL A 61 -42.37 -3.08 -14.61
C VAL A 61 -42.93 -1.72 -15.02
N ALA A 62 -44.17 -1.38 -14.58
CA ALA A 62 -44.88 -0.16 -14.95
C ALA A 62 -44.19 1.08 -14.36
N ASN A 63 -43.64 0.99 -13.16
CA ASN A 63 -42.95 2.08 -12.46
C ASN A 63 -41.44 2.16 -12.79
N GLU A 64 -40.98 1.46 -13.81
CA GLU A 64 -39.56 1.42 -14.24
C GLU A 64 -38.59 1.12 -13.08
N ARG A 65 -38.96 0.25 -12.13
CA ARG A 65 -38.14 -0.09 -10.96
C ARG A 65 -37.04 -1.11 -11.28
N LEU A 66 -37.13 -1.78 -12.41
CA LEU A 66 -36.22 -2.84 -12.79
C LEU A 66 -34.85 -2.29 -13.23
N PHE A 67 -33.78 -2.97 -12.82
CA PHE A 67 -32.41 -2.54 -13.09
C PHE A 67 -32.14 -2.37 -14.59
N TYR A 68 -32.66 -3.28 -15.45
CA TYR A 68 -32.42 -3.19 -16.90
C TYR A 68 -33.04 -1.93 -17.53
N GLN A 69 -34.10 -1.35 -16.93
CA GLN A 69 -34.77 -0.13 -17.39
C GLN A 69 -34.03 1.15 -17.01
N LYS A 70 -33.12 1.08 -16.00
CA LYS A 70 -32.40 2.25 -15.51
C LYS A 70 -31.42 2.80 -16.54
N LYS A 71 -31.14 4.09 -16.47
CA LYS A 71 -30.15 4.78 -17.31
C LYS A 71 -28.75 4.24 -17.01
N THR A 72 -27.86 4.24 -18.00
CA THR A 72 -26.51 3.67 -17.89
C THR A 72 -25.73 4.23 -16.71
N TRP A 73 -25.80 5.54 -16.45
CA TRP A 73 -25.11 6.15 -15.32
C TRP A 73 -25.63 5.66 -13.96
N GLN A 74 -26.95 5.40 -13.83
CA GLN A 74 -27.54 4.84 -12.62
C GLN A 74 -27.06 3.39 -12.39
N LYS A 75 -26.95 2.62 -13.45
CA LYS A 75 -26.38 1.26 -13.40
C LYS A 75 -24.93 1.30 -12.94
N LEU A 76 -24.13 2.23 -13.45
CA LEU A 76 -22.73 2.40 -13.04
C LEU A 76 -22.61 2.76 -11.55
N ILE A 77 -23.46 3.66 -11.03
CA ILE A 77 -23.44 4.01 -9.61
C ILE A 77 -23.76 2.79 -8.73
N VAL A 78 -24.83 2.06 -9.10
CA VAL A 78 -25.22 0.86 -8.33
C VAL A 78 -24.10 -0.20 -8.35
N MET A 79 -23.51 -0.45 -9.51
CA MET A 79 -22.40 -1.41 -9.65
C MET A 79 -21.13 -0.95 -8.91
N ALA A 80 -20.85 0.35 -8.89
CA ALA A 80 -19.71 0.91 -8.18
C ALA A 80 -19.92 0.93 -6.65
N GLY A 81 -21.16 0.89 -6.17
CA GLY A 81 -21.51 1.00 -4.76
C GLY A 81 -20.82 -0.06 -3.87
N GLY A 82 -20.77 -1.31 -4.33
CA GLY A 82 -20.09 -2.39 -3.62
C GLY A 82 -18.59 -2.14 -3.44
N PRO A 83 -17.83 -1.99 -4.53
CA PRO A 83 -16.40 -1.67 -4.46
C PRO A 83 -16.11 -0.39 -3.68
N MET A 84 -16.91 0.66 -3.85
CA MET A 84 -16.75 1.93 -3.14
C MET A 84 -16.90 1.74 -1.63
N MET A 85 -17.89 0.97 -1.19
CA MET A 85 -18.08 0.69 0.25
C MET A 85 -16.90 -0.09 0.83
N ASN A 86 -16.34 -1.04 0.10
CA ASN A 86 -15.14 -1.76 0.53
C ASN A 86 -13.94 -0.81 0.69
N VAL A 87 -13.75 0.13 -0.24
CA VAL A 87 -12.70 1.15 -0.14
C VAL A 87 -12.93 2.05 1.08
N LEU A 88 -14.16 2.47 1.36
CA LEU A 88 -14.48 3.28 2.53
C LEU A 88 -14.23 2.53 3.84
N ILE A 89 -14.62 1.26 3.92
CA ILE A 89 -14.36 0.44 5.11
C ILE A 89 -12.85 0.23 5.30
N ALA A 90 -12.12 -0.10 4.22
CA ALA A 90 -10.68 -0.22 4.27
C ALA A 90 -10.01 1.07 4.75
N PHE A 91 -10.42 2.23 4.20
CA PHE A 91 -9.94 3.52 4.64
C PHE A 91 -10.19 3.76 6.14
N ALA A 92 -11.41 3.50 6.61
CA ALA A 92 -11.77 3.69 8.01
C ALA A 92 -10.92 2.80 8.95
N ILE A 93 -10.69 1.53 8.57
CA ILE A 93 -9.85 0.60 9.33
C ILE A 93 -8.40 1.07 9.34
N PHE A 94 -7.83 1.40 8.18
CA PHE A 94 -6.44 1.88 8.09
C PHE A 94 -6.26 3.17 8.88
N TRP A 95 -7.19 4.11 8.76
CA TRP A 95 -7.14 5.35 9.51
C TRP A 95 -7.22 5.13 11.02
N ALA A 96 -8.09 4.22 11.47
CA ALA A 96 -8.17 3.86 12.88
C ALA A 96 -6.86 3.23 13.38
N ILE A 97 -6.25 2.33 12.61
CA ILE A 97 -4.97 1.72 12.97
C ILE A 97 -3.86 2.77 13.02
N LEU A 98 -3.70 3.58 11.98
CA LEU A 98 -2.65 4.61 11.91
C LEU A 98 -2.84 5.72 12.95
N GLY A 99 -4.09 6.10 13.22
CA GLY A 99 -4.42 7.14 14.20
C GLY A 99 -4.28 6.69 15.65
N LEU A 100 -4.64 5.43 15.95
CA LEU A 100 -4.63 4.90 17.31
C LEU A 100 -3.30 4.25 17.71
N HIS A 101 -2.71 3.46 16.81
CA HIS A 101 -1.45 2.76 17.07
C HIS A 101 -0.23 3.49 16.52
N GLY A 102 -0.42 4.37 15.53
CA GLY A 102 0.67 5.01 14.83
C GLY A 102 1.49 4.04 13.97
N GLN A 103 2.53 4.56 13.36
CA GLN A 103 3.54 3.78 12.63
C GLN A 103 4.94 4.25 12.99
N TRP A 104 5.87 3.31 13.03
CA TRP A 104 7.27 3.63 13.23
C TRP A 104 7.84 4.28 11.96
N GLN A 105 8.29 5.51 12.09
CA GLN A 105 8.89 6.26 10.99
C GLN A 105 10.35 6.53 11.29
N ALA A 106 11.23 6.12 10.36
CA ALA A 106 12.65 6.39 10.46
C ALA A 106 12.90 7.88 10.25
N GLN A 107 13.71 8.45 11.11
CA GLN A 107 14.16 9.86 11.05
C GLN A 107 15.61 9.93 10.55
N PRO A 108 16.04 11.03 9.93
CA PRO A 108 17.43 11.22 9.53
C PRO A 108 18.40 11.40 10.72
N THR A 109 17.91 11.15 11.95
CA THR A 109 18.73 11.17 13.17
C THR A 109 19.36 9.79 13.39
N VAL A 110 20.64 9.76 13.71
CA VAL A 110 21.44 8.56 13.87
C VAL A 110 21.21 7.97 15.28
N ALA A 111 20.64 6.77 15.34
CA ALA A 111 20.53 6.03 16.60
C ALA A 111 21.83 5.29 16.95
N ALA A 112 22.45 4.68 15.93
CA ALA A 112 23.70 3.94 16.12
C ALA A 112 24.55 3.99 14.85
N VAL A 113 25.86 3.88 15.05
CA VAL A 113 26.87 3.79 13.98
C VAL A 113 27.47 2.40 14.00
N GLN A 114 27.37 1.72 12.87
CA GLN A 114 28.03 0.42 12.70
C GLN A 114 29.54 0.66 12.57
N GLN A 115 30.31 -0.06 13.38
CA GLN A 115 31.75 0.16 13.41
C GLN A 115 32.48 -0.62 12.32
N CYS A 116 32.05 -1.87 12.05
CA CYS A 116 32.71 -2.73 11.08
C CYS A 116 31.75 -3.25 10.02
N ILE A 117 32.29 -3.45 8.83
CA ILE A 117 31.58 -4.09 7.72
C ILE A 117 31.55 -5.59 7.98
N VAL A 118 30.37 -6.17 8.15
CA VAL A 118 30.19 -7.62 8.22
C VAL A 118 30.31 -8.19 6.81
N ARG A 119 31.37 -8.96 6.55
CA ARG A 119 31.59 -9.64 5.26
C ARG A 119 30.93 -11.00 5.26
N GLU A 120 30.40 -11.41 4.13
CA GLU A 120 29.64 -12.65 3.95
C GLU A 120 30.36 -13.93 4.41
N ASN A 121 31.67 -13.92 4.42
CA ASN A 121 32.53 -15.06 4.84
C ASN A 121 33.08 -14.92 6.27
N GLN A 122 32.56 -13.99 7.07
CA GLN A 122 33.09 -13.74 8.41
C GLN A 122 32.07 -14.19 9.46
N PRO A 123 32.48 -14.93 10.52
CA PRO A 123 31.58 -15.25 11.62
C PRO A 123 30.97 -14.02 12.22
N ALA A 124 29.66 -14.08 12.57
CA ALA A 124 28.91 -12.95 13.12
C ALA A 124 29.54 -12.39 14.42
N ASP A 125 30.30 -13.21 15.14
CA ASP A 125 30.94 -12.84 16.41
C ASP A 125 32.39 -12.34 16.24
N THR A 126 32.83 -12.02 15.02
CA THR A 126 34.18 -11.50 14.79
C THR A 126 34.33 -10.13 15.45
N PRO A 127 35.32 -9.95 16.38
CA PRO A 127 35.49 -8.67 17.05
C PRO A 127 35.86 -7.56 16.07
N CYS A 128 35.21 -6.42 16.18
CA CYS A 128 35.53 -5.23 15.41
C CYS A 128 36.79 -4.57 16.02
N VAL A 129 37.95 -4.84 15.42
CA VAL A 129 39.21 -4.31 15.93
C VAL A 129 39.48 -2.89 15.47
N THR A 130 39.15 -2.58 14.22
CA THR A 130 39.32 -1.24 13.64
C THR A 130 38.07 -0.86 12.89
N PRO A 131 37.47 0.32 13.20
CA PRO A 131 36.31 0.81 12.47
C PRO A 131 36.63 0.98 10.99
N ASP A 132 35.85 0.34 10.11
CA ASP A 132 36.05 0.35 8.65
C ASP A 132 34.79 0.78 7.86
N THR A 133 33.71 1.14 8.57
CA THR A 133 32.50 1.62 7.88
C THR A 133 32.66 3.08 7.46
N PRO A 134 32.04 3.50 6.35
CA PRO A 134 32.04 4.90 5.94
C PRO A 134 31.50 5.84 7.04
N ALA A 135 30.48 5.44 7.76
CA ALA A 135 29.92 6.22 8.87
C ALA A 135 30.95 6.39 10.00
N ALA A 136 31.56 5.33 10.46
CA ALA A 136 32.54 5.40 11.56
C ALA A 136 33.77 6.25 11.19
N THR A 137 34.25 6.12 9.96
CA THR A 137 35.41 6.92 9.47
C THR A 137 35.07 8.37 9.16
N SER A 138 33.81 8.71 8.86
CA SER A 138 33.39 10.10 8.66
C SER A 138 33.32 10.92 9.94
N GLY A 139 33.29 10.27 11.11
CA GLY A 139 33.16 10.94 12.42
C GLY A 139 31.72 11.26 12.82
N ILE A 140 30.73 10.63 12.19
CA ILE A 140 29.33 10.72 12.62
C ILE A 140 29.13 10.06 13.99
N GLN A 141 28.24 10.59 14.79
CA GLN A 141 27.98 10.11 16.14
C GLN A 141 26.49 9.80 16.35
N PRO A 142 26.15 8.90 17.27
CA PRO A 142 24.78 8.75 17.72
C PRO A 142 24.23 10.08 18.24
N GLY A 143 23.00 10.42 17.84
CA GLY A 143 22.35 11.69 18.14
C GLY A 143 22.51 12.77 17.06
N ASP A 144 23.39 12.58 16.08
CA ASP A 144 23.49 13.50 14.94
C ASP A 144 22.26 13.41 14.06
N THR A 145 21.78 14.55 13.58
CA THR A 145 20.73 14.58 12.55
C THR A 145 21.36 14.98 11.22
N ILE A 146 21.23 14.11 10.20
CA ILE A 146 21.78 14.38 8.87
C ILE A 146 20.87 15.39 8.17
N VAL A 147 21.41 16.57 7.89
CA VAL A 147 20.69 17.69 7.26
C VAL A 147 21.07 17.89 5.79
N GLU A 148 22.21 17.35 5.35
CA GLU A 148 22.66 17.47 3.98
C GLU A 148 23.51 16.26 3.56
N PHE A 149 23.31 15.77 2.34
CA PHE A 149 24.08 14.70 1.72
C PHE A 149 24.45 15.11 0.29
N ASN A 150 25.74 15.21 -0.02
CA ASN A 150 26.27 15.63 -1.31
C ASN A 150 25.63 16.91 -1.87
N GLY A 151 25.45 17.95 -1.01
CA GLY A 151 24.86 19.23 -1.40
C GLY A 151 23.33 19.21 -1.49
N THR A 152 22.68 18.06 -1.25
CA THR A 152 21.22 17.96 -1.21
C THR A 152 20.72 18.04 0.22
N ALA A 153 19.83 19.00 0.50
CA ALA A 153 19.18 19.11 1.79
C ALA A 153 18.25 17.92 2.05
N ILE A 154 18.32 17.34 3.25
CA ILE A 154 17.56 16.17 3.65
C ILE A 154 16.32 16.60 4.42
N THR A 155 15.14 16.15 3.95
CA THR A 155 13.86 16.40 4.61
C THR A 155 13.36 15.20 5.38
N ASP A 156 13.66 13.99 4.89
CA ASP A 156 13.22 12.73 5.48
C ASP A 156 14.25 11.61 5.27
N TYR A 157 14.09 10.52 6.01
CA TYR A 157 15.02 9.40 5.93
C TYR A 157 14.92 8.61 4.61
N ALA A 158 13.76 8.56 3.97
CA ALA A 158 13.60 7.84 2.71
C ALA A 158 14.40 8.52 1.58
N GLN A 159 14.38 9.86 1.55
CA GLN A 159 15.23 10.64 0.65
C GLN A 159 16.72 10.36 0.91
N LEU A 160 17.16 10.44 2.18
CA LEU A 160 18.53 10.14 2.56
C LEU A 160 18.95 8.73 2.11
N GLN A 161 18.12 7.72 2.38
CA GLN A 161 18.38 6.35 2.00
C GLN A 161 18.48 6.19 0.47
N GLY A 162 17.63 6.87 -0.28
CA GLY A 162 17.69 6.90 -1.75
C GLY A 162 19.01 7.46 -2.26
N LEU A 163 19.46 8.59 -1.71
CA LEU A 163 20.73 9.22 -2.08
C LEU A 163 21.94 8.34 -1.73
N ILE A 164 21.96 7.74 -0.54
CA ILE A 164 23.03 6.81 -0.14
C ILE A 164 23.08 5.61 -1.08
N ARG A 165 21.94 5.00 -1.40
CA ARG A 165 21.87 3.83 -2.31
C ARG A 165 22.35 4.16 -3.71
N ALA A 166 21.97 5.33 -4.24
CA ALA A 166 22.37 5.80 -5.55
C ALA A 166 23.86 6.17 -5.64
N ASN A 167 24.50 6.50 -4.50
CA ASN A 167 25.89 6.93 -4.46
C ASN A 167 26.89 5.79 -4.77
N LEU A 168 26.48 4.54 -4.64
CA LEU A 168 27.33 3.35 -4.86
C LEU A 168 28.67 3.41 -4.08
N THR A 169 29.78 3.66 -4.77
CA THR A 169 31.13 3.84 -4.20
C THR A 169 31.59 5.28 -4.27
N GLY A 170 30.69 6.22 -4.56
CA GLY A 170 31.01 7.63 -4.68
C GLY A 170 31.36 8.26 -3.33
N GLU A 171 31.99 9.44 -3.41
CA GLU A 171 32.28 10.26 -2.25
C GLU A 171 30.97 10.70 -1.59
N ALA A 172 30.88 10.56 -0.26
CA ALA A 172 29.78 11.04 0.56
C ALA A 172 30.25 12.23 1.40
N ARG A 173 29.72 13.40 1.12
CA ARG A 173 29.89 14.62 1.91
C ARG A 173 28.64 14.80 2.73
N VAL A 174 28.76 14.66 4.03
CA VAL A 174 27.65 14.69 4.96
C VAL A 174 27.75 15.89 5.87
N VAL A 175 26.67 16.64 6.02
CA VAL A 175 26.55 17.69 7.02
C VAL A 175 25.50 17.25 8.02
N VAL A 176 25.86 17.31 9.29
CA VAL A 176 24.97 16.94 10.40
C VAL A 176 24.67 18.16 11.27
N GLU A 177 23.54 18.09 11.95
CA GLU A 177 23.25 18.97 13.08
C GLU A 177 23.60 18.21 14.37
N ARG A 178 24.54 18.76 15.13
CA ARG A 178 25.05 18.25 16.41
C ARG A 178 24.92 19.32 17.45
N GLY A 179 24.06 19.12 18.45
CA GLY A 179 23.85 20.14 19.50
C GLY A 179 23.36 21.49 18.98
N GLY A 180 22.56 21.51 17.92
CA GLY A 180 22.03 22.72 17.29
C GLY A 180 23.03 23.45 16.36
N GLN A 181 24.20 22.88 16.10
CA GLN A 181 25.20 23.43 15.18
C GLN A 181 25.38 22.51 13.95
N ARG A 182 25.55 23.11 12.79
CA ARG A 182 25.91 22.40 11.56
C ARG A 182 27.39 22.04 11.56
N VAL A 183 27.67 20.77 11.42
CA VAL A 183 29.03 20.20 11.37
C VAL A 183 29.20 19.46 10.06
N ALA A 184 30.16 19.87 9.26
CA ALA A 184 30.56 19.10 8.08
C ALA A 184 31.49 17.96 8.53
N LEU A 185 31.14 16.74 8.17
CA LEU A 185 31.92 15.53 8.48
C LEU A 185 33.05 15.35 7.46
N THR A 186 34.01 14.48 7.82
CA THR A 186 35.08 14.11 6.90
C THR A 186 34.47 13.37 5.69
N PRO A 187 34.76 13.80 4.45
CA PRO A 187 34.31 13.11 3.25
C PRO A 187 34.85 11.69 3.22
N VAL A 188 33.99 10.73 2.90
CA VAL A 188 34.32 9.29 2.83
C VAL A 188 33.61 8.67 1.64
N ASN A 189 34.12 7.56 1.13
CA ASN A 189 33.41 6.84 0.08
C ASN A 189 32.42 5.85 0.69
N THR A 190 31.20 5.82 0.14
CA THR A 190 30.24 4.75 0.43
C THR A 190 30.74 3.41 -0.09
N VAL A 191 30.28 2.32 0.49
CA VAL A 191 30.63 0.97 0.01
C VAL A 191 29.43 0.30 -0.66
N ILE A 192 29.68 -0.59 -1.60
CA ILE A 192 28.61 -1.36 -2.21
C ILE A 192 28.15 -2.46 -1.25
N SER A 193 26.85 -2.50 -1.01
CA SER A 193 26.19 -3.60 -0.33
C SER A 193 25.13 -4.21 -1.26
N GLY A 194 25.04 -5.54 -1.26
CA GLY A 194 23.94 -6.22 -1.94
C GLY A 194 22.65 -6.07 -1.12
N VAL A 195 21.72 -5.27 -1.57
CA VAL A 195 20.39 -5.19 -0.97
C VAL A 195 19.40 -6.05 -1.77
N PRO A 196 18.42 -6.69 -1.13
CA PRO A 196 17.37 -7.40 -1.86
C PRO A 196 16.67 -6.46 -2.81
N ASP A 197 16.40 -6.92 -4.03
CA ASP A 197 15.54 -6.19 -4.97
C ASP A 197 14.13 -6.11 -4.38
N GLN A 198 13.49 -4.96 -4.50
CA GLN A 198 12.11 -4.76 -4.02
C GLN A 198 11.10 -5.64 -4.78
N LEU A 199 11.42 -6.03 -5.99
CA LEU A 199 10.57 -6.77 -6.90
C LEU A 199 10.86 -8.28 -6.89
N ASP A 200 12.11 -8.65 -6.65
CA ASP A 200 12.57 -10.04 -6.53
C ASP A 200 13.53 -10.16 -5.34
N PRO A 201 13.02 -10.52 -4.15
CA PRO A 201 13.84 -10.63 -2.94
C PRO A 201 15.00 -11.66 -3.03
N SER A 202 14.94 -12.58 -4.00
CA SER A 202 16.02 -13.54 -4.25
C SER A 202 17.21 -12.92 -4.97
N LYS A 203 16.95 -11.79 -5.66
CA LYS A 203 17.96 -11.05 -6.41
C LYS A 203 18.54 -9.93 -5.54
N ARG A 204 19.85 -9.82 -5.52
CA ARG A 204 20.54 -8.71 -4.86
C ARG A 204 20.97 -7.68 -5.88
N ILE A 205 20.63 -6.41 -5.62
CA ILE A 205 21.09 -5.27 -6.40
C ILE A 205 22.21 -4.54 -5.65
N ALA A 206 23.18 -4.05 -6.39
CA ALA A 206 24.23 -3.21 -5.83
C ALA A 206 23.66 -1.87 -5.40
N ALA A 207 23.84 -1.49 -4.15
CA ALA A 207 23.43 -0.21 -3.61
C ALA A 207 24.53 0.35 -2.71
N GLY A 208 24.66 1.67 -2.68
CA GLY A 208 25.56 2.33 -1.75
C GLY A 208 25.09 2.08 -0.30
N TRP A 209 26.05 1.93 0.59
CA TRP A 209 25.82 1.71 2.01
C TRP A 209 26.76 2.59 2.82
N PHE A 210 26.25 3.20 3.90
CA PHE A 210 27.00 4.16 4.72
C PHE A 210 27.31 3.65 6.12
N GLY A 211 26.47 2.82 6.72
CA GLY A 211 26.68 2.18 8.02
C GLY A 211 26.02 2.90 9.20
N ILE A 212 24.91 3.59 8.98
CA ILE A 212 24.09 4.21 10.03
C ILE A 212 22.80 3.42 10.27
N THR A 213 22.36 3.46 11.52
CA THR A 213 21.02 3.02 11.93
C THR A 213 20.21 4.24 12.28
N PRO A 214 19.04 4.48 11.64
CA PRO A 214 18.22 5.63 11.96
C PRO A 214 17.49 5.48 13.29
N THR A 215 17.17 6.58 13.91
CA THR A 215 16.19 6.62 14.99
C THR A 215 14.79 6.44 14.41
N SER A 216 13.97 5.64 15.07
CA SER A 216 12.57 5.48 14.71
C SER A 216 11.69 6.13 15.75
N VAL A 217 10.72 6.91 15.30
CA VAL A 217 9.70 7.54 16.16
C VAL A 217 8.32 7.04 15.79
N LEU A 218 7.46 6.92 16.78
CA LEU A 218 6.07 6.56 16.57
C LEU A 218 5.32 7.82 16.15
N VAL A 219 4.75 7.82 14.94
CA VAL A 219 3.99 8.94 14.39
C VAL A 219 2.56 8.47 14.15
N ASN A 220 1.60 9.20 14.68
CA ASN A 220 0.19 8.94 14.41
C ASN A 220 -0.17 9.52 13.04
N GLY A 221 -0.70 8.67 12.18
CA GLY A 221 -1.10 9.07 10.84
C GLY A 221 -2.49 9.71 10.81
N GLY A 222 -2.61 10.80 10.06
CA GLY A 222 -3.89 11.42 9.73
C GLY A 222 -4.59 10.79 8.51
N PRO A 223 -5.72 11.34 8.09
CA PRO A 223 -6.44 10.83 6.93
C PRO A 223 -5.65 10.96 5.62
N VAL A 224 -4.80 11.97 5.47
CA VAL A 224 -4.00 12.21 4.27
C VAL A 224 -2.91 11.13 4.15
N GLU A 225 -2.19 10.86 5.21
CA GLU A 225 -1.17 9.82 5.30
C GLU A 225 -1.79 8.44 5.03
N THR A 226 -3.00 8.21 5.53
CA THR A 226 -3.76 6.98 5.28
C THR A 226 -4.03 6.79 3.79
N VAL A 227 -4.49 7.83 3.09
CA VAL A 227 -4.72 7.77 1.64
C VAL A 227 -3.43 7.50 0.87
N GLN A 228 -2.34 8.18 1.22
CA GLN A 228 -1.03 7.98 0.61
C GLN A 228 -0.53 6.55 0.79
N GLN A 229 -0.68 6.00 1.99
CA GLN A 229 -0.26 4.63 2.28
C GLN A 229 -1.10 3.60 1.53
N MET A 230 -2.42 3.78 1.50
CA MET A 230 -3.32 2.92 0.71
C MET A 230 -2.96 2.96 -0.78
N TYR A 231 -2.69 4.14 -1.32
CA TYR A 231 -2.27 4.30 -2.71
C TYR A 231 -0.95 3.56 -2.98
N THR A 232 0.07 3.79 -2.13
CA THR A 232 1.38 3.15 -2.28
C THR A 232 1.28 1.63 -2.23
N MET A 233 0.54 1.08 -1.26
CA MET A 233 0.31 -0.37 -1.14
C MET A 233 -0.44 -0.93 -2.36
N SER A 234 -1.43 -0.20 -2.87
CA SER A 234 -2.18 -0.61 -4.07
C SER A 234 -1.29 -0.67 -5.30
N VAL A 235 -0.46 0.34 -5.51
CA VAL A 235 0.51 0.38 -6.63
C VAL A 235 1.53 -0.74 -6.51
N GLN A 236 2.10 -0.95 -5.32
CA GLN A 236 3.06 -2.04 -5.09
C GLN A 236 2.43 -3.42 -5.34
N SER A 237 1.18 -3.62 -4.90
CA SER A 237 0.45 -4.86 -5.15
C SER A 237 0.21 -5.11 -6.65
N LEU A 238 -0.17 -4.07 -7.39
CA LEU A 238 -0.35 -4.15 -8.84
C LEU A 238 0.97 -4.48 -9.55
N VAL A 239 2.06 -3.81 -9.17
CA VAL A 239 3.39 -4.10 -9.71
C VAL A 239 3.81 -5.53 -9.40
N ALA A 240 3.61 -6.01 -8.18
CA ALA A 240 3.91 -7.38 -7.80
C ALA A 240 3.12 -8.40 -8.64
N ILE A 241 1.82 -8.17 -8.87
CA ILE A 241 0.97 -9.05 -9.70
C ILE A 241 1.47 -9.10 -11.15
N THR A 242 1.91 -7.98 -11.73
CA THR A 242 2.39 -7.94 -13.12
C THR A 242 3.74 -8.63 -13.32
N GLN A 243 4.46 -8.92 -12.23
CA GLN A 243 5.79 -9.53 -12.27
C GLN A 243 5.78 -11.02 -11.88
N PHE A 244 4.63 -11.54 -11.44
CA PHE A 244 4.47 -12.99 -11.30
C PHE A 244 4.47 -13.63 -12.71
N PRO A 245 5.34 -14.64 -12.94
CA PRO A 245 5.43 -15.35 -14.23
C PRO A 245 4.19 -16.19 -14.51
#